data_d271b49ccc9f6236ddd85fadacdfbb4e
#
_entry.id   d271b49ccc9f6236ddd85fadacdfbb4e
#
_cell.length_a   1.000
_cell.length_b   1.000
_cell.length_c   1.000
_cell.angle_alpha   90.00
_cell.angle_beta   90.00
_cell.angle_gamma   90.00
#
_symmetry.space_group_name_H-M   'P 1'
#
loop_
_entity.id
_entity.type
_entity.pdbx_description
1 polymer ?
#
loop_
_entity_poly.entity_id
_entity_poly.type
_entity_poly.pdbx_seq_one_letter_code
_entity_poly.pdbx_strand_id
1 'polypeptide(L)'
;MGRGEAAFAYYRITSCDPPRGVYLDILLIQVILSDQSRGLVKARQLGLMRRSAFLVNTARGAIVEEAALVAALKDGVIAGAALDVYEQESLPDDRALLALENVLLTPHLGYNTGAMLRPFYEASVDDLRAWMAGAPTNVINEEVLGRRRK
;
A
#
# COMPACT_ATOMS: atom_id res chain seq x y z
N MET A 1 -23.21 -12.94 -25.67
CA MET A 1 -22.31 -13.11 -24.52
C MET A 1 -21.43 -11.86 -24.43
N GLY A 2 -21.89 -10.84 -23.73
CA GLY A 2 -21.14 -9.59 -23.55
C GLY A 2 -19.97 -9.84 -22.57
N ARG A 3 -18.75 -9.55 -23.02
CA ARG A 3 -17.60 -9.44 -22.12
C ARG A 3 -17.86 -8.19 -21.28
N GLY A 4 -18.12 -8.37 -19.98
CA GLY A 4 -18.18 -7.26 -19.05
C GLY A 4 -16.81 -6.57 -19.01
N GLU A 5 -16.77 -5.31 -19.40
CA GLU A 5 -15.61 -4.48 -19.20
C GLU A 5 -15.38 -4.34 -17.70
N ALA A 6 -14.17 -4.70 -17.23
CA ALA A 6 -13.78 -4.50 -15.85
C ALA A 6 -13.75 -2.98 -15.59
N ALA A 7 -14.61 -2.50 -14.71
CA ALA A 7 -14.62 -1.08 -14.35
C ALA A 7 -13.48 -0.79 -13.38
N PHE A 8 -12.42 -0.15 -13.86
CA PHE A 8 -11.38 0.44 -13.02
C PHE A 8 -11.88 1.80 -12.54
N ALA A 9 -12.16 1.90 -11.26
CA ALA A 9 -12.53 3.18 -10.65
C ALA A 9 -11.37 3.68 -9.77
N TYR A 10 -10.73 4.78 -10.20
CA TYR A 10 -9.79 5.52 -9.37
C TYR A 10 -10.61 6.45 -8.48
N TYR A 11 -10.67 6.16 -7.18
CA TYR A 11 -11.27 7.07 -6.21
C TYR A 11 -10.17 7.86 -5.52
N ARG A 12 -10.21 9.19 -5.68
CA ARG A 12 -9.50 10.11 -4.78
C ARG A 12 -10.31 10.12 -3.48
N ILE A 13 -9.82 9.40 -2.47
CA ILE A 13 -10.56 9.17 -1.23
C ILE A 13 -10.57 10.48 -0.42
N THR A 14 -11.66 11.22 -0.51
CA THR A 14 -12.06 12.22 0.48
C THR A 14 -13.12 11.65 1.44
N SER A 15 -13.74 10.53 1.06
CA SER A 15 -14.63 9.71 1.90
C SER A 15 -14.59 8.28 1.39
N CYS A 16 -14.52 7.29 2.24
CA CYS A 16 -14.38 5.87 1.91
C CYS A 16 -15.67 5.21 1.39
N ASP A 17 -16.69 5.99 1.09
CA ASP A 17 -17.96 5.47 0.58
C ASP A 17 -18.01 5.64 -0.93
N PRO A 18 -18.08 4.54 -1.70
CA PRO A 18 -18.38 4.64 -3.12
C PRO A 18 -19.76 5.29 -3.31
N PRO A 19 -19.96 6.07 -4.38
CA PRO A 19 -21.29 6.56 -4.72
C PRO A 19 -22.29 5.41 -4.74
N ARG A 20 -23.52 5.65 -4.33
CA ARG A 20 -24.57 4.62 -4.32
C ARG A 20 -24.69 3.97 -5.70
N GLY A 21 -24.60 2.64 -5.74
CA GLY A 21 -24.72 1.84 -6.97
C GLY A 21 -23.41 1.58 -7.72
N VAL A 22 -22.26 2.04 -7.22
CA VAL A 22 -20.95 1.66 -7.78
C VAL A 22 -20.44 0.43 -7.04
N TYR A 23 -20.44 -0.68 -7.77
CA TYR A 23 -19.86 -1.95 -7.29
C TYR A 23 -18.48 -2.09 -7.90
N LEU A 24 -17.44 -2.15 -7.07
CA LEU A 24 -16.07 -2.34 -7.51
C LEU A 24 -15.78 -3.83 -7.73
N ASP A 25 -15.15 -4.13 -8.86
CA ASP A 25 -14.58 -5.46 -9.10
C ASP A 25 -13.17 -5.57 -8.53
N ILE A 26 -12.41 -4.44 -8.49
CA ILE A 26 -11.08 -4.36 -7.89
C ILE A 26 -10.98 -3.05 -7.11
N LEU A 27 -10.56 -3.13 -5.84
CA LEU A 27 -10.16 -1.99 -5.03
C LEU A 27 -8.64 -1.95 -4.93
N LEU A 28 -8.00 -1.02 -5.65
CA LEU A 28 -6.56 -0.78 -5.56
C LEU A 28 -6.27 0.40 -4.61
N ILE A 29 -5.49 0.16 -3.57
CA ILE A 29 -5.12 1.17 -2.57
C ILE A 29 -3.79 1.80 -2.98
N GLN A 30 -3.80 3.13 -3.22
CA GLN A 30 -2.63 3.93 -3.59
C GLN A 30 -2.66 5.30 -2.90
N VAL A 31 -2.83 5.31 -1.59
CA VAL A 31 -2.84 6.54 -0.79
C VAL A 31 -1.69 6.55 0.20
N ILE A 32 -1.23 7.75 0.54
CA ILE A 32 -0.19 7.93 1.57
C ILE A 32 -0.81 7.62 2.93
N LEU A 33 -0.07 6.91 3.79
CA LEU A 33 -0.48 6.67 5.17
C LEU A 33 -0.38 7.98 5.97
N SER A 34 -1.48 8.34 6.59
CA SER A 34 -1.62 9.49 7.49
C SER A 34 -2.65 9.14 8.57
N ASP A 35 -2.85 10.02 9.54
CA ASP A 35 -3.90 9.85 10.55
C ASP A 35 -5.30 9.73 9.91
N GLN A 36 -5.52 10.38 8.76
CA GLN A 36 -6.78 10.33 8.04
C GLN A 36 -6.98 9.05 7.22
N SER A 37 -5.89 8.40 6.78
CA SER A 37 -5.95 7.19 5.96
C SER A 37 -5.71 5.89 6.73
N ARG A 38 -5.27 5.99 7.98
CA ARG A 38 -5.12 4.83 8.87
C ARG A 38 -6.48 4.19 9.14
N GLY A 39 -6.58 2.88 8.89
CA GLY A 39 -7.83 2.14 9.05
C GLY A 39 -8.97 2.67 8.18
N LEU A 40 -8.64 3.19 7.00
CA LEU A 40 -9.61 3.74 6.05
C LEU A 40 -10.54 2.64 5.51
N VAL A 41 -9.99 1.44 5.27
CA VAL A 41 -10.75 0.27 4.81
C VAL A 41 -11.00 -0.67 6.00
N LYS A 42 -12.26 -0.73 6.42
CA LYS A 42 -12.76 -1.56 7.53
C LYS A 42 -13.84 -2.53 7.03
N ALA A 43 -14.43 -3.29 7.94
CA ALA A 43 -15.51 -4.23 7.63
C ALA A 43 -16.66 -3.59 6.83
N ARG A 44 -17.02 -2.33 7.13
CA ARG A 44 -18.07 -1.60 6.40
C ARG A 44 -17.71 -1.42 4.92
N GLN A 45 -16.48 -0.98 4.60
CA GLN A 45 -16.04 -0.75 3.24
C GLN A 45 -15.91 -2.05 2.46
N LEU A 46 -15.37 -3.10 3.11
CA LEU A 46 -15.30 -4.44 2.52
C LEU A 46 -16.68 -4.98 2.22
N GLY A 47 -17.67 -4.77 3.09
CA GLY A 47 -19.06 -5.18 2.87
C GLY A 47 -19.80 -4.43 1.75
N LEU A 48 -19.25 -3.33 1.24
CA LEU A 48 -19.78 -2.61 0.06
C LEU A 48 -19.23 -3.14 -1.26
N MET A 49 -18.21 -3.99 -1.22
CA MET A 49 -17.64 -4.62 -2.41
C MET A 49 -18.51 -5.78 -2.88
N ARG A 50 -18.34 -6.16 -4.15
CA ARG A 50 -18.97 -7.39 -4.66
C ARG A 50 -18.30 -8.62 -4.07
N ARG A 51 -19.04 -9.72 -3.92
CA ARG A 51 -18.46 -11.00 -3.51
C ARG A 51 -17.39 -11.53 -4.47
N SER A 52 -17.42 -11.11 -5.73
CA SER A 52 -16.42 -11.43 -6.75
C SER A 52 -15.23 -10.46 -6.76
N ALA A 53 -15.23 -9.42 -5.91
CA ALA A 53 -14.24 -8.37 -5.94
C ALA A 53 -12.92 -8.78 -5.27
N PHE A 54 -11.84 -8.13 -5.69
CA PHE A 54 -10.51 -8.26 -5.12
C PHE A 54 -10.03 -6.94 -4.52
N LEU A 55 -9.35 -7.03 -3.37
CA LEU A 55 -8.63 -5.92 -2.77
C LEU A 55 -7.13 -6.05 -3.10
N VAL A 56 -6.52 -4.96 -3.57
CA VAL A 56 -5.06 -4.90 -3.83
C VAL A 56 -4.47 -3.77 -3.01
N ASN A 57 -3.49 -4.08 -2.14
CA ASN A 57 -2.81 -3.08 -1.34
C ASN A 57 -1.29 -3.16 -1.56
N THR A 58 -0.75 -2.16 -2.25
CA THR A 58 0.68 -1.94 -2.46
C THR A 58 1.15 -0.60 -1.86
N ALA A 59 0.31 0.03 -1.03
CA ALA A 59 0.60 1.32 -0.42
C ALA A 59 1.17 1.16 0.99
N ARG A 60 0.31 0.91 1.99
CA ARG A 60 0.70 0.65 3.40
C ARG A 60 -0.33 -0.24 4.07
N GLY A 61 0.13 -1.21 4.85
CA GLY A 61 -0.75 -2.19 5.54
C GLY A 61 -1.76 -1.55 6.47
N ALA A 62 -1.33 -0.58 7.27
CA ALA A 62 -2.18 0.09 8.25
C ALA A 62 -3.35 0.92 7.67
N ILE A 63 -3.49 1.02 6.33
CA ILE A 63 -4.65 1.63 5.68
C ILE A 63 -5.86 0.69 5.75
N VAL A 64 -5.63 -0.61 5.77
CA VAL A 64 -6.65 -1.65 5.90
C VAL A 64 -6.62 -2.21 7.31
N GLU A 65 -7.77 -2.32 7.96
CA GLU A 65 -7.89 -3.02 9.24
C GLU A 65 -7.74 -4.52 9.00
N GLU A 66 -6.58 -5.09 9.37
CA GLU A 66 -6.21 -6.48 9.03
C GLU A 66 -7.22 -7.50 9.56
N ALA A 67 -7.71 -7.33 10.79
CA ALA A 67 -8.70 -8.24 11.37
C ALA A 67 -10.01 -8.26 10.56
N ALA A 68 -10.45 -7.10 10.07
CA ALA A 68 -11.65 -7.00 9.24
C ALA A 68 -11.42 -7.64 7.86
N LEU A 69 -10.23 -7.48 7.28
CA LEU A 69 -9.87 -8.11 6.01
C LEU A 69 -9.84 -9.63 6.14
N VAL A 70 -9.19 -10.16 7.18
CA VAL A 70 -9.14 -11.60 7.45
C VAL A 70 -10.54 -12.19 7.60
N ALA A 71 -11.42 -11.53 8.36
CA ALA A 71 -12.80 -11.95 8.51
C ALA A 71 -13.54 -11.93 7.16
N ALA A 72 -13.44 -10.86 6.39
CA ALA A 72 -14.07 -10.71 5.09
C ALA A 72 -13.64 -11.79 4.08
N LEU A 73 -12.36 -12.18 4.11
CA LEU A 73 -11.80 -13.23 3.25
C LEU A 73 -12.28 -14.62 3.66
N LYS A 74 -12.29 -14.92 4.98
CA LYS A 74 -12.80 -16.19 5.53
C LYS A 74 -14.28 -16.40 5.24
N ASP A 75 -15.06 -15.33 5.38
CA ASP A 75 -16.52 -15.38 5.21
C ASP A 75 -16.96 -15.23 3.74
N GLY A 76 -16.01 -15.05 2.81
CA GLY A 76 -16.28 -14.87 1.38
C GLY A 76 -17.08 -13.61 1.10
N VAL A 77 -16.89 -12.55 1.88
CA VAL A 77 -17.44 -11.20 1.64
C VAL A 77 -16.86 -10.61 0.36
N ILE A 78 -15.56 -10.84 0.13
CA ILE A 78 -14.84 -10.56 -1.12
C ILE A 78 -14.15 -11.83 -1.62
N ALA A 79 -13.84 -11.90 -2.90
CA ALA A 79 -13.24 -13.09 -3.51
C ALA A 79 -11.80 -13.34 -3.06
N GLY A 80 -11.01 -12.27 -2.88
CA GLY A 80 -9.63 -12.41 -2.50
C GLY A 80 -8.92 -11.07 -2.27
N ALA A 81 -7.64 -11.14 -1.90
CA ALA A 81 -6.79 -9.98 -1.78
C ALA A 81 -5.37 -10.24 -2.31
N ALA A 82 -4.68 -9.18 -2.74
CA ALA A 82 -3.26 -9.18 -3.03
C ALA A 82 -2.58 -8.09 -2.18
N LEU A 83 -1.64 -8.49 -1.33
CA LEU A 83 -1.00 -7.61 -0.36
C LEU A 83 0.51 -7.66 -0.52
N ASP A 84 1.12 -6.49 -0.75
CA ASP A 84 2.57 -6.31 -0.75
C ASP A 84 3.06 -5.62 0.52
N VAL A 85 2.13 -5.19 1.39
CA VAL A 85 2.40 -4.41 2.60
C VAL A 85 1.51 -4.89 3.76
N TYR A 86 2.03 -4.80 4.98
CA TYR A 86 1.40 -5.31 6.19
C TYR A 86 1.40 -4.23 7.28
N GLU A 87 0.54 -4.38 8.29
CA GLU A 87 0.57 -3.48 9.45
C GLU A 87 1.86 -3.67 10.24
N GLN A 88 2.32 -4.91 10.35
CA GLN A 88 3.62 -5.28 10.91
C GLN A 88 4.44 -6.00 9.84
N GLU A 89 5.50 -5.38 9.38
CA GLU A 89 6.55 -5.97 8.55
C GLU A 89 7.71 -6.38 9.49
N SER A 90 8.33 -7.50 9.49
CA SER A 90 8.15 -8.74 8.80
C SER A 90 6.91 -9.50 9.28
N LEU A 91 6.18 -10.14 8.38
CA LEU A 91 4.96 -10.87 8.73
C LEU A 91 5.33 -12.09 9.60
N PRO A 92 4.86 -12.21 10.85
CA PRO A 92 5.09 -13.39 11.68
C PRO A 92 4.44 -14.64 11.10
N ASP A 93 5.07 -15.81 11.31
CA ASP A 93 4.62 -17.11 10.75
C ASP A 93 3.22 -17.54 11.23
N ASP A 94 2.74 -17.03 12.36
CA ASP A 94 1.43 -17.32 12.94
C ASP A 94 0.30 -16.40 12.47
N ARG A 95 0.58 -15.51 11.51
CA ARG A 95 -0.43 -14.58 11.00
C ARG A 95 -1.55 -15.30 10.26
N ALA A 96 -2.79 -14.92 10.58
CA ALA A 96 -3.98 -15.48 10.00
C ALA A 96 -4.06 -15.34 8.47
N LEU A 97 -3.41 -14.33 7.89
CA LEU A 97 -3.31 -14.11 6.44
C LEU A 97 -2.59 -15.25 5.73
N LEU A 98 -1.54 -15.84 6.34
CA LEU A 98 -0.77 -16.93 5.75
C LEU A 98 -1.56 -18.24 5.62
N ALA A 99 -2.64 -18.39 6.39
CA ALA A 99 -3.51 -19.56 6.37
C ALA A 99 -4.66 -19.46 5.36
N LEU A 100 -4.76 -18.34 4.61
CA LEU A 100 -5.84 -18.11 3.65
C LEU A 100 -5.41 -18.49 2.24
N GLU A 101 -6.23 -19.28 1.54
CA GLU A 101 -5.96 -19.73 0.17
C GLU A 101 -6.31 -18.65 -0.89
N ASN A 102 -7.12 -17.66 -0.52
CA ASN A 102 -7.58 -16.58 -1.40
C ASN A 102 -6.81 -15.27 -1.21
N VAL A 103 -5.55 -15.34 -0.76
CA VAL A 103 -4.67 -14.18 -0.59
C VAL A 103 -3.34 -14.42 -1.30
N LEU A 104 -2.92 -13.45 -2.11
CA LEU A 104 -1.56 -13.36 -2.63
C LEU A 104 -0.75 -12.44 -1.73
N LEU A 105 0.37 -12.91 -1.21
CA LEU A 105 1.25 -12.15 -0.33
C LEU A 105 2.64 -12.00 -0.95
N THR A 106 3.18 -10.78 -0.95
CA THR A 106 4.56 -10.48 -1.36
C THR A 106 5.26 -9.63 -0.28
N PRO A 107 6.58 -9.76 -0.07
CA PRO A 107 7.27 -9.11 1.03
C PRO A 107 7.76 -7.70 0.65
N HIS A 108 6.84 -6.78 0.37
CA HIS A 108 7.09 -5.37 0.06
C HIS A 108 8.06 -5.18 -1.13
N LEU A 109 7.79 -5.88 -2.23
CA LEU A 109 8.65 -5.94 -3.42
C LEU A 109 8.19 -5.02 -4.56
N GLY A 110 7.06 -4.34 -4.45
CA GLY A 110 6.42 -3.65 -5.58
C GLY A 110 7.30 -2.58 -6.26
N TYR A 111 8.30 -2.06 -5.57
CA TYR A 111 9.29 -1.11 -6.12
C TYR A 111 10.61 -1.76 -6.53
N ASN A 112 10.84 -3.04 -6.19
CA ASN A 112 12.14 -3.71 -6.30
C ASN A 112 12.40 -4.20 -7.73
N THR A 113 12.68 -3.28 -8.63
CA THR A 113 13.09 -3.59 -10.02
C THR A 113 14.51 -3.09 -10.27
N GLY A 114 15.25 -3.75 -11.19
CA GLY A 114 16.60 -3.32 -11.56
C GLY A 114 16.65 -1.89 -12.08
N ALA A 115 15.60 -1.45 -12.78
CA ALA A 115 15.49 -0.08 -13.29
C ALA A 115 15.33 0.96 -12.16
N MET A 116 14.69 0.59 -11.04
CA MET A 116 14.51 1.48 -9.90
C MET A 116 15.68 1.46 -8.92
N LEU A 117 16.25 0.28 -8.67
CA LEU A 117 17.32 0.14 -7.66
C LEU A 117 18.62 0.81 -8.07
N ARG A 118 19.05 0.65 -9.34
CA ARG A 118 20.32 1.22 -9.79
C ARG A 118 20.41 2.75 -9.58
N PRO A 119 19.49 3.58 -10.11
CA PRO A 119 19.52 5.02 -9.88
C PRO A 119 19.46 5.40 -8.39
N PHE A 120 18.73 4.61 -7.59
CA PHE A 120 18.61 4.85 -6.16
C PHE A 120 19.96 4.69 -5.43
N TYR A 121 20.71 3.61 -5.76
CA TYR A 121 22.04 3.41 -5.17
C TYR A 121 23.07 4.41 -5.71
N GLU A 122 23.02 4.73 -7.02
CA GLU A 122 23.91 5.73 -7.62
C GLU A 122 23.73 7.12 -6.96
N ALA A 123 22.48 7.56 -6.81
CA ALA A 123 22.18 8.82 -6.11
C ALA A 123 22.65 8.81 -4.65
N SER A 124 22.46 7.69 -3.93
CA SER A 124 22.93 7.56 -2.54
C SER A 124 24.45 7.67 -2.42
N VAL A 125 25.20 7.12 -3.38
CA VAL A 125 26.67 7.24 -3.41
C VAL A 125 27.08 8.70 -3.70
N ASP A 126 26.40 9.37 -4.62
CA ASP A 126 26.70 10.76 -4.99
C ASP A 126 26.38 11.72 -3.84
N ASP A 127 25.27 11.51 -3.11
CA ASP A 127 24.93 12.27 -1.91
C ASP A 127 25.99 12.11 -0.81
N LEU A 128 26.47 10.89 -0.61
CA LEU A 128 27.54 10.62 0.36
C LEU A 128 28.83 11.32 -0.04
N ARG A 129 29.24 11.26 -1.29
CA ARG A 129 30.41 11.97 -1.81
C ARG A 129 30.31 13.48 -1.63
N ALA A 130 29.15 14.06 -1.95
CA ALA A 130 28.87 15.47 -1.76
C ALA A 130 28.95 15.90 -0.28
N TRP A 131 28.39 15.07 0.61
CA TRP A 131 28.50 15.30 2.05
C TRP A 131 29.95 15.24 2.55
N MET A 132 30.73 14.26 2.12
CA MET A 132 32.16 14.13 2.47
C MET A 132 33.00 15.31 1.95
N ALA A 133 32.64 15.86 0.78
CA ALA A 133 33.27 17.05 0.20
C ALA A 133 32.84 18.36 0.91
N GLY A 134 31.93 18.31 1.86
CA GLY A 134 31.42 19.47 2.59
C GLY A 134 30.40 20.30 1.81
N ALA A 135 29.89 19.77 0.69
CA ALA A 135 28.89 20.40 -0.18
C ALA A 135 27.70 19.44 -0.40
N PRO A 136 26.94 19.10 0.66
CA PRO A 136 25.84 18.15 0.57
C PRO A 136 24.77 18.61 -0.41
N THR A 137 24.24 17.64 -1.19
CA THR A 137 23.13 17.80 -2.14
C THR A 137 21.89 17.10 -1.63
N ASN A 138 20.73 17.36 -2.24
CA ASN A 138 19.44 16.72 -1.91
C ASN A 138 19.04 16.82 -0.42
N VAL A 139 19.41 17.92 0.24
CA VAL A 139 19.10 18.15 1.66
C VAL A 139 17.64 18.56 1.80
N ILE A 140 16.85 17.77 2.54
CA ILE A 140 15.41 18.01 2.74
C ILE A 140 15.17 19.25 3.62
N ASN A 141 16.05 19.47 4.61
CA ASN A 141 15.95 20.55 5.60
C ASN A 141 17.21 21.43 5.53
N GLU A 142 17.26 22.30 4.51
CA GLU A 142 18.43 23.16 4.20
C GLU A 142 18.86 24.05 5.38
N GLU A 143 17.94 24.36 6.30
CA GLU A 143 18.23 25.16 7.50
C GLU A 143 19.26 24.54 8.44
N VAL A 144 19.54 23.23 8.30
CA VAL A 144 20.60 22.55 9.10
C VAL A 144 21.99 22.76 8.53
N LEU A 145 22.14 23.16 7.26
CA LEU A 145 23.44 23.30 6.59
C LEU A 145 24.33 24.36 7.26
N GLY A 146 23.73 25.35 7.89
CA GLY A 146 24.45 26.38 8.66
C GLY A 146 24.89 25.94 10.07
N ARG A 147 24.41 24.80 10.55
CA ARG A 147 24.67 24.30 11.93
C ARG A 147 25.77 23.23 11.92
N ARG A 148 27.00 23.60 11.47
CA ARG A 148 28.13 22.67 11.61
C ARG A 148 28.29 22.31 13.09
N ARG A 149 28.10 21.04 13.45
CA ARG A 149 28.59 20.53 14.72
C ARG A 149 30.11 20.63 14.70
N LYS A 150 30.65 21.41 15.65
CA LYS A 150 32.09 21.43 15.95
C LYS A 150 32.49 20.09 16.51
#